data_35b1a8047f31424bacaa0d5929bef2df
#
_entry.id   35b1a8047f31424bacaa0d5929bef2df
#
_cell.length_a   1.000
_cell.length_b   1.000
_cell.length_c   1.000
_cell.angle_alpha   90.00
_cell.angle_beta   90.00
_cell.angle_gamma   90.00
#
_symmetry.space_group_name_H-M   'P 1'
#
loop_
_entity.id
_entity.type
_entity.pdbx_description
1 polymer ?
#
loop_
_entity_poly.entity_id
_entity_poly.type
_entity_poly.pdbx_seq_one_letter_code
_entity_poly.pdbx_strand_id
1 'polypeptide(L)'
;YKNVLVVCTEKMSSMIDYTDRSTCALFGDGAAAALVQPTDQPDTGVIDGLFHVDGSGLEHLVMLGGGSAHPTTQETLDKKWHFLLQDGRHVYKNAVTDMLTSTQDIMKRNNLGVNDIDYIVPHQANLRIIEAVAQRAGIPMDKVLVNIQYRGNTSAASIPICLDEYKHTLKKGDKIILTAFGAGFTWGAMYIV
;
A
#
# COMPACT_ATOMS: atom_id res chain seq x y z
N TYR A 1 -1.55 22.03 13.37
CA TYR A 1 -0.89 21.08 14.29
C TYR A 1 0.62 21.16 14.11
N LYS A 2 1.38 21.02 15.22
CA LYS A 2 2.86 20.99 15.18
C LYS A 2 3.40 19.55 15.18
N ASN A 3 2.62 18.61 15.71
CA ASN A 3 2.97 17.19 15.75
C ASN A 3 1.75 16.38 15.35
N VAL A 4 1.91 15.50 14.37
CA VAL A 4 0.89 14.57 13.91
C VAL A 4 1.47 13.16 13.99
N LEU A 5 0.88 12.31 14.81
CA LEU A 5 1.23 10.90 14.87
C LEU A 5 0.32 10.13 13.92
N VAL A 6 0.91 9.55 12.87
CA VAL A 6 0.25 8.63 11.96
C VAL A 6 0.48 7.21 12.47
N VAL A 7 -0.60 6.50 12.80
CA VAL A 7 -0.53 5.13 13.33
C VAL A 7 -1.26 4.19 12.38
N CYS A 8 -0.55 3.17 11.91
CA CYS A 8 -1.08 2.09 11.10
C CYS A 8 -1.04 0.80 11.92
N THR A 9 -2.20 0.20 12.19
CA THR A 9 -2.29 -1.04 12.97
C THR A 9 -3.26 -2.00 12.29
N GLU A 10 -2.78 -3.20 11.98
CA GLU A 10 -3.52 -4.15 11.17
C GLU A 10 -3.47 -5.54 11.81
N LYS A 11 -4.64 -6.14 11.99
CA LYS A 11 -4.80 -7.54 12.41
C LYS A 11 -5.52 -8.32 11.32
N MET A 12 -4.84 -8.49 10.18
CA MET A 12 -5.39 -9.16 9.01
C MET A 12 -5.73 -10.62 9.29
N SER A 13 -4.99 -11.28 10.18
CA SER A 13 -5.23 -12.66 10.59
C SER A 13 -6.66 -12.91 11.10
N SER A 14 -7.33 -11.89 11.64
CA SER A 14 -8.72 -12.02 12.14
C SER A 14 -9.77 -11.92 11.03
N MET A 15 -9.38 -11.51 9.82
CA MET A 15 -10.27 -11.26 8.69
C MET A 15 -10.08 -12.26 7.55
N ILE A 16 -9.17 -13.23 7.69
CA ILE A 16 -8.80 -14.18 6.65
C ILE A 16 -9.43 -15.55 6.92
N ASP A 17 -10.05 -16.12 5.89
CA ASP A 17 -10.48 -17.52 5.90
C ASP A 17 -9.26 -18.42 5.64
N TYR A 18 -8.77 -19.07 6.67
CA TYR A 18 -7.63 -20.01 6.54
C TYR A 18 -7.96 -21.28 5.75
N THR A 19 -9.21 -21.48 5.36
CA THR A 19 -9.61 -22.55 4.43
C THR A 19 -9.59 -22.11 2.98
N ASP A 20 -9.51 -20.79 2.71
CA ASP A 20 -9.31 -20.24 1.37
C ASP A 20 -7.83 -20.10 1.03
N ARG A 21 -7.32 -21.02 0.20
CA ARG A 21 -5.92 -21.05 -0.22
C ARG A 21 -5.51 -19.88 -1.11
N SER A 22 -6.46 -19.12 -1.66
CA SER A 22 -6.18 -17.96 -2.51
C SER A 22 -5.75 -16.73 -1.70
N THR A 23 -6.16 -16.64 -0.45
CA THR A 23 -5.93 -15.47 0.41
C THR A 23 -5.12 -15.78 1.67
N CYS A 24 -5.22 -17.00 2.24
CA CYS A 24 -4.68 -17.33 3.56
C CYS A 24 -3.15 -17.16 3.70
N ALA A 25 -2.39 -17.23 2.61
CA ALA A 25 -0.94 -17.10 2.61
C ALA A 25 -0.44 -15.68 2.28
N LEU A 26 -1.36 -14.73 1.98
CA LEU A 26 -0.98 -13.41 1.49
C LEU A 26 -0.77 -12.39 2.61
N PHE A 27 -1.63 -12.43 3.62
CA PHE A 27 -1.77 -11.36 4.61
C PHE A 27 -0.97 -11.63 5.87
N GLY A 28 -0.52 -10.54 6.52
CA GLY A 28 0.17 -10.56 7.79
C GLY A 28 -0.35 -9.49 8.74
N ASP A 29 -0.13 -9.67 10.04
CA ASP A 29 -0.41 -8.67 11.05
C ASP A 29 0.79 -7.74 11.22
N GLY A 30 0.54 -6.48 11.49
CA GLY A 30 1.61 -5.51 11.70
C GLY A 30 1.12 -4.16 12.19
N ALA A 31 2.03 -3.44 12.83
CA ALA A 31 1.79 -2.07 13.27
C ALA A 31 3.04 -1.22 13.08
N ALA A 32 2.83 0.04 12.71
CA ALA A 32 3.89 1.04 12.67
C ALA A 32 3.31 2.43 12.96
N ALA A 33 4.18 3.34 13.36
CA ALA A 33 3.81 4.73 13.57
C ALA A 33 4.88 5.67 13.00
N ALA A 34 4.43 6.81 12.47
CA ALA A 34 5.30 7.87 11.98
C ALA A 34 4.91 9.21 12.64
N LEU A 35 5.90 9.93 13.16
CA LEU A 35 5.72 11.28 13.66
C LEU A 35 6.00 12.28 12.54
N VAL A 36 4.98 13.05 12.16
CA VAL A 36 5.10 14.10 11.15
C VAL A 36 5.17 15.46 11.86
N GLN A 37 6.19 16.24 11.55
CA GLN A 37 6.46 17.54 12.14
C GLN A 37 6.77 18.58 11.05
N PRO A 38 6.53 19.88 11.29
CA PRO A 38 7.00 20.94 10.40
C PRO A 38 8.53 20.91 10.30
N THR A 39 9.04 21.27 9.14
CA THR A 39 10.47 21.48 8.91
C THR A 39 10.69 22.87 8.32
N ASP A 40 11.75 23.54 8.75
CA ASP A 40 12.21 24.81 8.16
C ASP A 40 13.24 24.59 7.03
N GLN A 41 13.56 23.31 6.74
CA GLN A 41 14.47 22.97 5.66
C GLN A 41 13.72 22.97 4.33
N PRO A 42 14.16 23.76 3.35
CA PRO A 42 13.53 23.77 2.04
C PRO A 42 13.68 22.39 1.36
N ASP A 43 12.69 22.04 0.56
CA ASP A 43 12.69 20.83 -0.27
C ASP A 43 12.87 19.51 0.50
N THR A 44 12.41 19.47 1.76
CA THR A 44 12.42 18.24 2.58
C THR A 44 11.04 17.95 3.18
N GLY A 45 10.79 16.67 3.49
CA GLY A 45 9.53 16.18 4.05
C GLY A 45 8.57 15.68 2.98
N VAL A 46 7.27 15.86 3.18
CA VAL A 46 6.24 15.52 2.20
C VAL A 46 6.16 16.63 1.16
N ILE A 47 6.63 16.36 -0.05
CA ILE A 47 6.71 17.34 -1.13
C ILE A 47 5.42 17.38 -1.94
N ASP A 48 4.87 16.21 -2.30
CA ASP A 48 3.68 16.11 -3.15
C ASP A 48 2.91 14.81 -2.89
N GLY A 49 1.62 14.78 -3.22
CA GLY A 49 0.77 13.60 -3.11
C GLY A 49 -0.36 13.58 -4.13
N LEU A 50 -0.65 12.40 -4.66
CA LEU A 50 -1.75 12.10 -5.57
C LEU A 50 -2.60 11.00 -4.97
N PHE A 51 -3.92 11.22 -4.89
CA PHE A 51 -4.85 10.25 -4.33
C PHE A 51 -6.08 10.13 -5.23
N HIS A 52 -6.50 8.91 -5.47
CA HIS A 52 -7.61 8.57 -6.35
C HIS A 52 -8.54 7.56 -5.69
N VAL A 53 -9.78 7.54 -6.13
CA VAL A 53 -10.79 6.57 -5.70
C VAL A 53 -11.72 6.21 -6.86
N ASP A 54 -12.06 4.93 -6.96
CA ASP A 54 -13.07 4.41 -7.88
C ASP A 54 -13.94 3.39 -7.15
N GLY A 55 -15.18 3.77 -6.85
CA GLY A 55 -16.13 2.91 -6.15
C GLY A 55 -16.63 1.71 -6.96
N SER A 56 -16.39 1.67 -8.27
CA SER A 56 -16.78 0.52 -9.10
C SER A 56 -16.01 -0.75 -8.76
N GLY A 57 -14.90 -0.65 -8.03
CA GLY A 57 -14.09 -1.77 -7.56
C GLY A 57 -14.59 -2.47 -6.30
N LEU A 58 -15.67 -2.00 -5.68
CA LEU A 58 -16.13 -2.45 -4.37
C LEU A 58 -16.28 -3.98 -4.24
N GLU A 59 -16.85 -4.63 -5.24
CA GLU A 59 -17.13 -6.09 -5.18
C GLU A 59 -15.87 -6.97 -5.29
N HIS A 60 -14.73 -6.42 -5.71
CA HIS A 60 -13.52 -7.20 -5.98
C HIS A 60 -12.57 -7.32 -4.79
N LEU A 61 -12.71 -6.45 -3.78
CA LEU A 61 -11.92 -6.48 -2.55
C LEU A 61 -12.75 -5.92 -1.40
N VAL A 62 -13.40 -6.81 -0.65
CA VAL A 62 -14.44 -6.39 0.32
C VAL A 62 -14.63 -7.42 1.43
N MET A 63 -15.08 -6.98 2.58
CA MET A 63 -15.70 -7.79 3.63
C MET A 63 -17.19 -7.45 3.66
N LEU A 64 -18.04 -8.36 3.20
CA LEU A 64 -19.47 -8.10 3.00
C LEU A 64 -20.26 -8.05 4.30
N GLY A 65 -19.96 -8.90 5.27
CA GLY A 65 -20.70 -9.04 6.51
C GLY A 65 -20.16 -8.20 7.67
N GLY A 66 -21.02 -7.97 8.65
CA GLY A 66 -20.67 -7.24 9.88
C GLY A 66 -20.92 -5.74 9.85
N GLY A 67 -21.28 -5.18 8.68
CA GLY A 67 -21.67 -3.78 8.52
C GLY A 67 -23.17 -3.55 8.56
N SER A 68 -23.59 -2.30 8.39
CA SER A 68 -25.02 -1.92 8.41
C SER A 68 -25.80 -2.49 7.23
N ALA A 69 -25.18 -2.69 6.06
CA ALA A 69 -25.83 -3.28 4.89
C ALA A 69 -26.12 -4.78 5.07
N HIS A 70 -25.19 -5.50 5.71
CA HIS A 70 -25.28 -6.92 6.00
C HIS A 70 -24.88 -7.19 7.45
N PRO A 71 -25.75 -6.95 8.42
CA PRO A 71 -25.48 -7.24 9.83
C PRO A 71 -25.12 -8.71 10.07
N THR A 72 -24.37 -8.99 11.11
CA THR A 72 -24.00 -10.37 11.47
C THR A 72 -25.25 -11.18 11.82
N THR A 73 -25.48 -12.25 11.07
CA THR A 73 -26.57 -13.22 11.27
C THR A 73 -25.99 -14.63 11.05
N GLN A 74 -26.74 -15.66 11.42
CA GLN A 74 -26.30 -17.02 11.10
C GLN A 74 -26.09 -17.21 9.59
N GLU A 75 -26.97 -16.65 8.75
CA GLU A 75 -26.83 -16.70 7.30
C GLU A 75 -25.52 -16.07 6.80
N THR A 76 -25.16 -14.87 7.29
CA THR A 76 -23.91 -14.20 6.87
C THR A 76 -22.66 -14.92 7.37
N LEU A 77 -22.74 -15.59 8.52
CA LEU A 77 -21.67 -16.45 9.04
C LEU A 77 -21.51 -17.71 8.19
N ASP A 78 -22.62 -18.39 7.85
CA ASP A 78 -22.61 -19.59 7.01
C ASP A 78 -22.05 -19.31 5.60
N LYS A 79 -22.33 -18.11 5.07
CA LYS A 79 -21.77 -17.59 3.81
C LYS A 79 -20.33 -17.07 3.94
N LYS A 80 -19.75 -17.10 5.14
CA LYS A 80 -18.38 -16.61 5.40
C LYS A 80 -18.15 -15.14 5.03
N TRP A 81 -19.18 -14.30 5.03
CA TRP A 81 -19.11 -12.90 4.65
C TRP A 81 -18.31 -12.02 5.63
N HIS A 82 -18.01 -12.54 6.81
CA HIS A 82 -17.13 -11.91 7.80
C HIS A 82 -15.62 -12.04 7.49
N PHE A 83 -15.28 -12.74 6.41
CA PHE A 83 -13.93 -12.80 5.89
C PHE A 83 -13.74 -11.88 4.68
N LEU A 84 -12.50 -11.53 4.43
CA LEU A 84 -12.09 -10.74 3.28
C LEU A 84 -12.28 -11.55 1.98
N LEU A 85 -13.06 -11.02 1.06
CA LEU A 85 -13.20 -11.55 -0.29
C LEU A 85 -12.29 -10.80 -1.24
N GLN A 86 -11.52 -11.52 -2.05
CA GLN A 86 -10.60 -10.93 -3.03
C GLN A 86 -10.71 -11.62 -4.38
N ASP A 87 -11.14 -10.86 -5.39
CA ASP A 87 -10.95 -11.26 -6.80
C ASP A 87 -9.51 -10.94 -7.23
N GLY A 88 -8.63 -11.90 -7.01
CA GLY A 88 -7.20 -11.70 -7.23
C GLY A 88 -6.83 -11.24 -8.64
N ARG A 89 -7.62 -11.63 -9.67
CA ARG A 89 -7.37 -11.23 -11.06
C ARG A 89 -7.67 -9.75 -11.29
N HIS A 90 -8.84 -9.29 -10.83
CA HIS A 90 -9.22 -7.88 -10.95
C HIS A 90 -8.35 -6.98 -10.09
N VAL A 91 -8.10 -7.38 -8.84
CA VAL A 91 -7.20 -6.65 -7.93
C VAL A 91 -5.80 -6.52 -8.52
N TYR A 92 -5.21 -7.61 -9.04
CA TYR A 92 -3.88 -7.57 -9.65
C TYR A 92 -3.81 -6.60 -10.84
N LYS A 93 -4.78 -6.69 -11.76
CA LYS A 93 -4.79 -5.86 -12.97
C LYS A 93 -4.86 -4.36 -12.63
N ASN A 94 -5.79 -4.00 -11.74
CA ASN A 94 -5.99 -2.61 -11.34
C ASN A 94 -4.82 -2.11 -10.49
N ALA A 95 -4.36 -2.88 -9.51
CA ALA A 95 -3.21 -2.51 -8.68
C ALA A 95 -1.96 -2.19 -9.51
N VAL A 96 -1.61 -3.04 -10.49
CA VAL A 96 -0.45 -2.78 -11.35
C VAL A 96 -0.65 -1.51 -12.18
N THR A 97 -1.85 -1.31 -12.77
CA THR A 97 -2.12 -0.15 -13.62
C THR A 97 -2.11 1.14 -12.81
N ASP A 98 -2.82 1.17 -11.70
CA ASP A 98 -3.09 2.38 -10.94
C ASP A 98 -1.89 2.82 -10.11
N MET A 99 -1.14 1.87 -9.52
CA MET A 99 0.14 2.18 -8.88
C MET A 99 1.18 2.68 -9.89
N LEU A 100 1.25 2.08 -11.09
CA LEU A 100 2.13 2.55 -12.14
C LEU A 100 1.77 3.98 -12.56
N THR A 101 0.49 4.24 -12.86
CA THR A 101 0.03 5.55 -13.31
C THR A 101 0.31 6.62 -12.26
N SER A 102 -0.06 6.38 -10.99
CA SER A 102 0.19 7.34 -9.91
C SER A 102 1.68 7.58 -9.66
N THR A 103 2.51 6.54 -9.79
CA THR A 103 3.98 6.67 -9.71
C THR A 103 4.52 7.56 -10.83
N GLN A 104 4.10 7.32 -12.07
CA GLN A 104 4.53 8.12 -13.23
C GLN A 104 4.03 9.56 -13.15
N ASP A 105 2.78 9.77 -12.72
CA ASP A 105 2.18 11.09 -12.61
C ASP A 105 2.85 11.94 -11.54
N ILE A 106 3.16 11.39 -10.36
CA ILE A 106 3.86 12.14 -9.32
C ILE A 106 5.29 12.47 -9.72
N MET A 107 5.98 11.55 -10.41
CA MET A 107 7.30 11.81 -10.97
C MET A 107 7.25 12.94 -11.99
N LYS A 108 6.31 12.89 -12.93
CA LYS A 108 6.12 13.91 -13.96
C LYS A 108 5.79 15.28 -13.35
N ARG A 109 4.89 15.34 -12.37
CA ARG A 109 4.52 16.59 -11.67
C ARG A 109 5.71 17.27 -10.99
N ASN A 110 6.65 16.47 -10.50
CA ASN A 110 7.83 16.95 -9.81
C ASN A 110 9.09 16.99 -10.69
N ASN A 111 8.94 16.84 -12.01
CA ASN A 111 10.05 16.82 -12.98
C ASN A 111 11.14 15.80 -12.65
N LEU A 112 10.75 14.62 -12.13
CA LEU A 112 11.66 13.54 -11.78
C LEU A 112 11.75 12.50 -12.90
N GLY A 113 12.95 12.21 -13.34
CA GLY A 113 13.26 10.99 -14.10
C GLY A 113 13.57 9.81 -13.17
N VAL A 114 13.66 8.61 -13.74
CA VAL A 114 13.98 7.37 -12.97
C VAL A 114 15.35 7.48 -12.24
N ASN A 115 16.29 8.20 -12.83
CA ASN A 115 17.61 8.39 -12.24
C ASN A 115 17.61 9.39 -11.07
N ASP A 116 16.59 10.25 -10.97
CA ASP A 116 16.47 11.25 -9.91
C ASP A 116 15.88 10.67 -8.62
N ILE A 117 15.29 9.45 -8.68
CA ILE A 117 14.69 8.78 -7.53
C ILE A 117 15.75 7.85 -6.92
N ASP A 118 15.90 7.91 -5.59
CA ASP A 118 16.76 6.99 -4.86
C ASP A 118 16.00 5.69 -4.56
N TYR A 119 14.77 5.78 -4.06
CA TYR A 119 13.97 4.61 -3.73
C TYR A 119 12.49 4.76 -4.08
N ILE A 120 11.85 3.62 -4.33
CA ILE A 120 10.39 3.47 -4.31
C ILE A 120 10.01 2.50 -3.20
N VAL A 121 8.98 2.85 -2.43
CA VAL A 121 8.40 1.99 -1.38
C VAL A 121 6.95 1.72 -1.74
N PRO A 122 6.68 0.64 -2.48
CA PRO A 122 5.32 0.25 -2.79
C PRO A 122 4.64 -0.39 -1.59
N HIS A 123 3.32 -0.27 -1.52
CA HIS A 123 2.52 -1.13 -0.66
C HIS A 123 2.88 -2.59 -0.89
N GLN A 124 3.15 -3.32 0.18
CA GLN A 124 3.60 -4.71 0.12
C GLN A 124 2.39 -5.66 -0.06
N ALA A 125 1.68 -5.49 -1.19
CA ALA A 125 0.49 -6.28 -1.50
C ALA A 125 0.81 -7.69 -1.96
N ASN A 126 1.72 -7.79 -2.95
CA ASN A 126 2.15 -9.02 -3.60
C ASN A 126 3.45 -8.74 -4.37
N LEU A 127 4.45 -9.60 -4.25
CA LEU A 127 5.74 -9.41 -4.91
C LEU A 127 5.59 -9.24 -6.44
N ARG A 128 4.68 -9.99 -7.06
CA ARG A 128 4.43 -9.90 -8.52
C ARG A 128 3.85 -8.54 -8.94
N ILE A 129 3.05 -7.89 -8.08
CA ILE A 129 2.57 -6.52 -8.33
C ILE A 129 3.74 -5.55 -8.25
N ILE A 130 4.54 -5.65 -7.19
CA ILE A 130 5.72 -4.79 -6.97
C ILE A 130 6.68 -4.85 -8.16
N GLU A 131 7.05 -6.05 -8.59
CA GLU A 131 7.92 -6.29 -9.73
C GLU A 131 7.33 -5.73 -11.04
N ALA A 132 6.03 -5.95 -11.27
CA ALA A 132 5.37 -5.46 -12.48
C ALA A 132 5.30 -3.92 -12.53
N VAL A 133 5.05 -3.26 -11.40
CA VAL A 133 5.05 -1.79 -11.30
C VAL A 133 6.45 -1.25 -11.56
N ALA A 134 7.47 -1.78 -10.87
CA ALA A 134 8.86 -1.36 -11.03
C ALA A 134 9.35 -1.52 -12.47
N GLN A 135 9.14 -2.70 -13.05
CA GLN A 135 9.54 -3.00 -14.43
C GLN A 135 8.89 -2.05 -15.44
N ARG A 136 7.57 -1.82 -15.32
CA ARG A 136 6.84 -0.95 -16.25
C ARG A 136 7.15 0.53 -16.06
N ALA A 137 7.49 0.94 -14.83
CA ALA A 137 7.97 2.30 -14.54
C ALA A 137 9.42 2.51 -14.97
N GLY A 138 10.14 1.46 -15.36
CA GLY A 138 11.57 1.49 -15.68
C GLY A 138 12.47 1.67 -14.45
N ILE A 139 11.96 1.39 -13.26
CA ILE A 139 12.69 1.53 -11.98
C ILE A 139 13.42 0.21 -11.71
N PRO A 140 14.76 0.23 -11.57
CA PRO A 140 15.54 -0.96 -11.21
C PRO A 140 15.14 -1.51 -9.84
N MET A 141 15.15 -2.84 -9.69
CA MET A 141 14.71 -3.50 -8.46
C MET A 141 15.61 -3.22 -7.24
N ASP A 142 16.84 -2.79 -7.42
CA ASP A 142 17.74 -2.34 -6.35
C ASP A 142 17.31 -1.00 -5.72
N LYS A 143 16.46 -0.25 -6.41
CA LYS A 143 15.79 0.95 -5.86
C LYS A 143 14.42 0.66 -5.22
N VAL A 144 13.93 -0.58 -5.29
CA VAL A 144 12.61 -0.97 -4.75
C VAL A 144 12.79 -1.59 -3.38
N LEU A 145 12.24 -0.95 -2.34
CA LEU A 145 12.29 -1.51 -0.99
C LEU A 145 11.20 -2.56 -0.82
N VAL A 146 11.60 -3.79 -0.47
CA VAL A 146 10.71 -4.96 -0.42
C VAL A 146 10.95 -5.76 0.85
N ASN A 147 9.89 -6.03 1.62
CA ASN A 147 9.95 -6.89 2.80
C ASN A 147 8.79 -7.91 2.89
N ILE A 148 7.95 -7.95 1.86
CA ILE A 148 6.74 -8.79 1.81
C ILE A 148 7.02 -10.28 2.07
N GLN A 149 8.17 -10.80 1.66
CA GLN A 149 8.56 -12.19 1.86
C GLN A 149 8.69 -12.57 3.34
N TYR A 150 8.87 -11.58 4.22
CA TYR A 150 9.00 -11.78 5.67
C TYR A 150 7.78 -11.32 6.46
N ARG A 151 7.01 -10.35 5.91
CA ARG A 151 5.90 -9.70 6.62
C ARG A 151 4.53 -10.04 6.04
N GLY A 152 4.47 -10.47 4.77
CA GLY A 152 3.21 -10.57 4.06
C GLY A 152 2.61 -9.19 3.77
N ASN A 153 1.35 -9.19 3.37
CA ASN A 153 0.57 -7.97 3.21
C ASN A 153 0.01 -7.53 4.55
N THR A 154 0.62 -6.54 5.17
CA THR A 154 0.18 -5.92 6.43
C THR A 154 -0.67 -4.67 6.20
N SER A 155 -1.41 -4.61 5.07
CA SER A 155 -2.33 -3.51 4.72
C SER A 155 -1.66 -2.13 4.88
N ALA A 156 -2.27 -1.19 5.61
CA ALA A 156 -1.76 0.16 5.80
C ALA A 156 -0.41 0.22 6.51
N ALA A 157 -0.07 -0.76 7.34
CA ALA A 157 1.21 -0.82 8.05
C ALA A 157 2.39 -1.20 7.14
N SER A 158 2.16 -1.68 5.91
CA SER A 158 3.21 -2.25 5.06
C SER A 158 4.29 -1.24 4.65
N ILE A 159 3.90 -0.04 4.23
CA ILE A 159 4.85 1.02 3.85
C ILE A 159 5.66 1.50 5.05
N PRO A 160 5.06 1.91 6.18
CA PRO A 160 5.83 2.40 7.31
C PRO A 160 6.70 1.32 7.98
N ILE A 161 6.28 0.04 8.00
CA ILE A 161 7.15 -1.07 8.43
C ILE A 161 8.36 -1.20 7.49
N CYS A 162 8.12 -1.13 6.17
CA CYS A 162 9.20 -1.21 5.19
C CYS A 162 10.20 -0.05 5.37
N LEU A 163 9.72 1.18 5.55
CA LEU A 163 10.57 2.35 5.83
C LEU A 163 11.41 2.15 7.11
N ASP A 164 10.82 1.64 8.19
CA ASP A 164 11.55 1.40 9.45
C ASP A 164 12.63 0.32 9.29
N GLU A 165 12.34 -0.77 8.58
CA GLU A 165 13.32 -1.83 8.33
C GLU A 165 14.51 -1.35 7.48
N TYR A 166 14.27 -0.44 6.53
CA TYR A 166 15.32 0.12 5.67
C TYR A 166 15.91 1.45 6.18
N LYS A 167 15.52 1.94 7.37
CA LYS A 167 15.97 3.23 7.92
C LYS A 167 17.49 3.42 7.97
N HIS A 168 18.26 2.34 8.11
CA HIS A 168 19.72 2.39 8.11
C HIS A 168 20.32 2.50 6.70
N THR A 169 19.54 2.22 5.67
CA THR A 169 19.92 2.38 4.25
C THR A 169 19.60 3.77 3.76
N LEU A 170 18.46 4.31 4.22
CA LEU A 170 17.98 5.63 3.83
C LEU A 170 18.85 6.74 4.38
N LYS A 171 19.04 7.77 3.58
CA LYS A 171 19.86 8.94 3.91
C LYS A 171 19.03 10.22 3.81
N LYS A 172 19.42 11.23 4.55
CA LYS A 172 18.81 12.55 4.41
C LYS A 172 19.03 13.10 3.00
N GLY A 173 17.94 13.52 2.38
CA GLY A 173 17.92 14.01 1.00
C GLY A 173 17.61 12.95 -0.05
N ASP A 174 17.44 11.67 0.35
CA ASP A 174 16.98 10.65 -0.58
C ASP A 174 15.57 10.99 -1.08
N LYS A 175 15.38 10.91 -2.38
CA LYS A 175 14.11 11.13 -3.06
C LYS A 175 13.33 9.81 -3.13
N ILE A 176 12.25 9.71 -2.37
CA ILE A 176 11.50 8.48 -2.18
C ILE A 176 10.07 8.66 -2.72
N ILE A 177 9.64 7.71 -3.54
CA ILE A 177 8.24 7.61 -3.95
C ILE A 177 7.56 6.49 -3.15
N LEU A 178 6.50 6.82 -2.44
CA LEU A 178 5.59 5.86 -1.85
C LEU A 178 4.44 5.64 -2.82
N THR A 179 3.99 4.40 -3.03
CA THR A 179 2.84 4.11 -3.89
C THR A 179 2.01 2.97 -3.33
N ALA A 180 0.70 3.10 -3.39
CA ALA A 180 -0.22 2.13 -2.81
C ALA A 180 -1.48 1.97 -3.64
N PHE A 181 -2.11 0.79 -3.48
CA PHE A 181 -3.43 0.46 -3.99
C PHE A 181 -4.17 -0.38 -2.93
N GLY A 182 -5.46 -0.18 -2.79
CA GLY A 182 -6.28 -0.90 -1.83
C GLY A 182 -7.75 -0.97 -2.21
N ALA A 183 -8.54 -1.52 -1.28
CA ALA A 183 -9.99 -1.60 -1.42
C ALA A 183 -10.61 -0.21 -1.66
N GLY A 184 -11.67 -0.23 -2.44
CA GLY A 184 -12.37 0.96 -2.81
C GLY A 184 -12.88 0.87 -4.26
N PHE A 185 -12.08 0.88 -5.35
CA PHE A 185 -10.62 0.93 -5.19
C PHE A 185 -10.12 2.30 -4.78
N THR A 186 -9.01 2.33 -4.07
CA THR A 186 -8.27 3.55 -3.74
C THR A 186 -6.79 3.35 -4.07
N TRP A 187 -6.16 4.39 -4.60
CA TRP A 187 -4.73 4.32 -4.92
C TRP A 187 -4.09 5.69 -4.87
N GLY A 188 -2.78 5.72 -4.84
CA GLY A 188 -2.05 6.98 -4.85
C GLY A 188 -0.56 6.81 -4.78
N ALA A 189 0.12 7.95 -4.90
CA ALA A 189 1.54 8.06 -4.70
C ALA A 189 1.87 9.34 -3.92
N MET A 190 2.98 9.29 -3.18
CA MET A 190 3.51 10.41 -2.42
C MET A 190 5.01 10.52 -2.69
N TYR A 191 5.47 11.76 -2.88
CA TYR A 191 6.90 12.08 -3.00
C TYR A 191 7.39 12.70 -1.70
N ILE A 192 8.42 12.12 -1.13
CA ILE A 192 9.08 12.59 0.10
C ILE A 192 10.59 12.72 -0.12
N VAL A 193 11.20 13.63 0.65
CA VAL A 193 12.66 13.89 0.64
C VAL A 193 13.19 13.97 2.07
#